data_a644a2d98ba1c03c1f679c320eaaf5e6
#
_entry.id   a644a2d98ba1c03c1f679c320eaaf5e6
#
_cell.length_a   1.000
_cell.length_b   1.000
_cell.length_c   1.000
_cell.angle_alpha   90.00
_cell.angle_beta   90.00
_cell.angle_gamma   90.00
#
_symmetry.space_group_name_H-M   'P 1'
#
loop_
_entity.id
_entity.type
_entity.pdbx_description
1 polymer ?
#
loop_
_entity_poly.entity_id
_entity_poly.type
_entity_poly.pdbx_seq_one_letter_code
_entity_poly.pdbx_strand_id
1 'polypeptide(L)' 'MGCENMQLSGRNQLEGKITSVELGAVMANVKIEISEPNVITAVITKESAEKLGLTEGDDVTAIIKSTEVIVGK' A
#
# COMPACT_ATOMS: atom_id res chain seq x y z
N MET A 1 -5.87 -7.38 -14.43
CA MET A 1 -6.69 -6.74 -14.70
C MET A 1 -7.71 -6.23 -13.76
N GLY A 2 -7.85 -6.67 -12.58
CA GLY A 2 -8.85 -6.18 -11.67
C GLY A 2 -8.74 -4.72 -11.33
N CYS A 3 -7.56 -4.16 -11.47
CA CYS A 3 -7.37 -2.76 -11.08
C CYS A 3 -8.10 -1.77 -11.95
N GLU A 4 -8.40 -2.17 -13.17
CA GLU A 4 -9.02 -1.22 -14.07
C GLU A 4 -10.41 -0.83 -13.61
N ASN A 5 -11.03 -1.60 -12.72
CA ASN A 5 -12.36 -1.27 -12.22
C ASN A 5 -12.34 -0.51 -10.91
N MET A 6 -11.15 -0.17 -10.44
CA MET A 6 -11.04 0.54 -9.19
C MET A 6 -11.46 1.99 -9.38
N GLN A 7 -12.47 2.42 -8.63
CA GLN A 7 -12.96 3.78 -8.74
C GLN A 7 -12.63 4.54 -7.46
N LEU A 8 -11.39 4.91 -7.34
CA LEU A 8 -10.89 5.57 -6.14
C LEU A 8 -10.41 6.96 -6.47
N SER A 9 -10.36 7.80 -5.46
CA SER A 9 -9.95 9.17 -5.65
C SER A 9 -8.45 9.30 -5.90
N GLY A 10 -7.68 8.25 -5.62
CA GLY A 10 -6.25 8.29 -5.84
C GLY A 10 -5.91 8.19 -7.31
N ARG A 11 -4.98 9.03 -7.75
CA ARG A 11 -4.57 9.02 -9.14
C ARG A 11 -3.31 8.22 -9.38
N ASN A 12 -2.52 7.98 -8.33
CA ASN A 12 -1.29 7.21 -8.45
C ASN A 12 -1.54 5.81 -7.94
N GLN A 13 -1.50 4.86 -8.85
CA GLN A 13 -1.75 3.47 -8.51
C GLN A 13 -0.55 2.65 -8.95
N LEU A 14 0.14 2.07 -7.98
CA LEU A 14 1.38 1.34 -8.23
C LEU A 14 1.20 -0.09 -7.75
N GLU A 15 1.43 -1.03 -8.64
CA GLU A 15 1.33 -2.44 -8.27
C GLU A 15 2.62 -2.87 -7.61
N GLY A 16 2.49 -3.67 -6.57
CA GLY A 16 3.65 -4.13 -5.85
C GLY A 16 3.35 -5.35 -5.02
N LYS A 17 4.35 -5.77 -4.26
CA LYS A 17 4.25 -6.95 -3.44
C LYS A 17 4.57 -6.59 -2.00
N ILE A 18 3.77 -7.10 -1.08
CA ILE A 18 3.99 -6.82 0.34
C ILE A 18 5.23 -7.58 0.81
N THR A 19 6.18 -6.84 1.39
CA THR A 19 7.39 -7.43 1.94
C THR A 19 7.34 -7.57 3.44
N SER A 20 6.53 -6.77 4.13
CA SER A 20 6.36 -6.95 5.56
C SER A 20 5.07 -6.28 6.03
N VAL A 21 4.50 -6.86 7.07
CA VAL A 21 3.32 -6.31 7.74
C VAL A 21 3.62 -6.33 9.23
N GLU A 22 3.66 -5.14 9.84
CA GLU A 22 3.91 -5.03 11.27
C GLU A 22 2.65 -4.50 11.93
N LEU A 23 2.04 -5.33 12.75
CA LEU A 23 0.80 -4.97 13.42
C LEU A 23 1.09 -4.36 14.79
N GLY A 24 0.61 -3.14 15.00
CA GLY A 24 0.66 -2.53 16.31
C GLY A 24 -0.65 -2.76 17.05
N ALA A 25 -0.90 -1.94 18.04
CA ALA A 25 -2.15 -2.06 18.82
C ALA A 25 -3.34 -1.55 18.00
N VAL A 26 -3.13 -0.45 17.27
CA VAL A 26 -4.21 0.18 16.52
C VAL A 26 -3.86 0.31 15.05
N MET A 27 -2.59 0.57 14.74
CA MET A 27 -2.13 0.81 13.38
C MET A 27 -1.25 -0.32 12.90
N ALA A 28 -1.06 -0.38 11.60
CA ALA A 28 -0.19 -1.37 10.98
C ALA A 28 0.70 -0.68 9.97
N ASN A 29 1.96 -1.11 9.92
CA ASN A 29 2.91 -0.64 8.91
C ASN A 29 3.02 -1.72 7.85
N VAL A 30 2.76 -1.34 6.61
CA VAL A 30 2.80 -2.27 5.50
C VAL A 30 3.85 -1.78 4.52
N LYS A 31 4.85 -2.60 4.24
CA LYS A 31 5.88 -2.25 3.27
C LYS A 31 5.60 -2.95 1.96
N ILE A 32 5.54 -2.16 0.90
CA ILE A 32 5.20 -2.63 -0.43
C ILE A 32 6.36 -2.36 -1.36
N GLU A 33 6.91 -3.41 -1.93
CA GLU A 33 7.99 -3.25 -2.89
C GLU A 33 7.39 -3.08 -4.28
N ILE A 34 7.62 -1.92 -4.87
CA ILE A 34 7.07 -1.60 -6.18
C ILE A 34 7.97 -2.14 -7.28
N SER A 35 9.25 -1.78 -7.22
CA SER A 35 10.25 -2.36 -8.11
C SER A 35 11.54 -2.31 -7.34
N GLU A 36 12.30 -3.38 -7.41
CA GLU A 36 13.53 -3.45 -6.63
C GLU A 36 14.46 -2.32 -6.99
N PRO A 37 15.00 -1.60 -6.00
CA PRO A 37 14.83 -1.80 -4.55
C PRO A 37 13.83 -0.83 -3.92
N ASN A 38 12.86 -0.32 -4.67
CA ASN A 38 11.97 0.73 -4.20
C ASN A 38 10.85 0.18 -3.35
N VAL A 39 10.74 0.70 -2.13
CA VAL A 39 9.75 0.24 -1.16
C VAL A 39 8.93 1.43 -0.68
N ILE A 40 7.62 1.26 -0.64
CA ILE A 40 6.71 2.26 -0.10
C ILE A 40 6.19 1.73 1.23
N THR A 41 6.17 2.59 2.23
CA THR A 41 5.61 2.23 3.53
C THR A 41 4.24 2.85 3.67
N ALA A 42 3.25 2.03 3.96
CA ALA A 42 1.90 2.50 4.20
C ALA A 42 1.57 2.27 5.66
N VAL A 43 0.92 3.26 6.27
CA VAL A 43 0.44 3.14 7.64
C VAL A 43 -1.08 3.14 7.57
N ILE A 44 -1.67 2.01 7.93
CA ILE A 44 -3.12 1.86 7.91
C ILE A 44 -3.57 1.35 9.25
N THR A 45 -4.87 1.32 9.48
CA THR A 45 -5.36 0.78 10.74
C THR A 45 -5.16 -0.73 10.76
N LYS A 46 -4.96 -1.25 11.97
CA LYS A 46 -4.84 -2.69 12.14
C LYS A 46 -6.08 -3.39 11.62
N GLU A 47 -7.24 -2.79 11.88
CA GLU A 47 -8.50 -3.35 11.43
C GLU A 47 -8.54 -3.47 9.91
N SER A 48 -8.08 -2.45 9.20
CA SER A 48 -8.04 -2.49 7.74
C SER A 48 -7.11 -3.58 7.25
N ALA A 49 -5.94 -3.69 7.87
CA ALA A 49 -4.99 -4.71 7.48
C ALA A 49 -5.58 -6.11 7.66
N GLU A 50 -6.31 -6.30 8.75
CA GLU A 50 -6.92 -7.60 9.02
C GLU A 50 -8.09 -7.89 8.08
N LYS A 51 -8.91 -6.87 7.81
CA LYS A 51 -10.03 -7.06 6.90
C LYS A 51 -9.59 -7.41 5.50
N LEU A 52 -8.50 -6.80 5.04
CA LEU A 52 -7.96 -7.11 3.73
C LEU A 52 -7.15 -8.40 3.73
N GLY A 53 -6.83 -8.92 4.91
CA GLY A 53 -6.06 -10.15 5.01
C GLY A 53 -4.66 -9.98 4.45
N LEU A 54 -4.04 -8.83 4.70
CA LEU A 54 -2.73 -8.54 4.12
C LEU A 54 -1.65 -9.41 4.75
N THR A 55 -0.88 -10.07 3.92
CA THR A 55 0.24 -10.88 4.37
C THR A 55 1.42 -10.68 3.45
N GLU A 56 2.59 -11.04 3.97
CA GLU A 56 3.83 -10.98 3.21
C GLU A 56 3.69 -11.81 1.95
N GLY A 57 4.11 -11.24 0.83
CA GLY A 57 4.03 -11.93 -0.45
C GLY A 57 2.80 -11.61 -1.27
N ASP A 58 1.82 -10.92 -0.68
CA ASP A 58 0.59 -10.57 -1.40
C ASP A 58 0.88 -9.56 -2.49
N ASP A 59 0.17 -9.70 -3.59
CA ASP A 59 0.19 -8.70 -4.66
C ASP A 59 -0.87 -7.66 -4.34
N VAL A 60 -0.45 -6.40 -4.28
CA VAL A 60 -1.37 -5.32 -3.90
C VAL A 60 -1.14 -4.11 -4.80
N THR A 61 -2.05 -3.16 -4.72
CA THR A 61 -1.93 -1.89 -5.40
C THR A 61 -1.79 -0.80 -4.34
N ALA A 62 -0.72 -0.02 -4.44
CA ALA A 62 -0.54 1.13 -3.58
C ALA A 62 -1.20 2.33 -4.26
N ILE A 63 -2.15 2.95 -3.56
CA ILE A 63 -2.90 4.07 -4.10
C ILE A 63 -2.51 5.31 -3.33
N ILE A 64 -2.00 6.31 -4.05
CA ILE A 64 -1.50 7.52 -3.43
C ILE A 64 -2.25 8.70 -4.01
N LYS A 65 -2.91 9.45 -3.14
CA LYS A 65 -3.63 10.64 -3.59
C LYS A 65 -2.64 11.69 -4.07
N SER A 66 -2.98 12.33 -5.16
CA SER A 66 -2.09 13.34 -5.75
C SER A 66 -1.72 14.42 -4.75
N THR A 67 -2.65 14.76 -3.88
CA THR A 67 -2.42 15.81 -2.90
C THR A 67 -1.47 15.39 -1.79
N GLU A 68 -1.13 14.12 -1.72
CA GLU A 68 -0.25 13.60 -0.67
C GLU A 68 1.19 13.40 -1.15
N VAL A 69 1.45 13.66 -2.42
CA VAL A 69 2.78 13.44 -2.97
C VAL A 69 3.63 14.69 -2.75
N ILE A 70 4.79 14.50 -2.15
CA ILE A 70 5.73 15.56 -1.85
C ILE A 70 6.89 15.45 -2.81
N VAL A 71 7.31 16.57 -3.38
CA VAL A 71 8.41 16.57 -4.33
C VAL A 71 9.67 17.11 -3.67
N GLY A 72 10.77 16.36 -3.82
CA GLY A 72 12.06 16.78 -3.34
C GLY A 72 13.03 16.89 -4.52
N LYS A 73 14.10 17.64 -4.30
CA LYS A 73 15.11 17.77 -5.34
C LYS A 73 16.49 17.89 -4.76
#